data_1c1fd480d8d20a3186ba1bcb76796009
#
_entry.id   1c1fd480d8d20a3186ba1bcb76796009
#
_cell.length_a   1.000
_cell.length_b   1.000
_cell.length_c   1.000
_cell.angle_alpha   90.00
_cell.angle_beta   90.00
_cell.angle_gamma   90.00
#
_symmetry.space_group_name_H-M   'P 1'
#
loop_
_entity.id
_entity.type
_entity.pdbx_description
1 polymer ?
#
loop_
_entity_poly.entity_id
_entity_poly.type
_entity_poly.pdbx_seq_one_letter_code
_entity_poly.pdbx_strand_id
1 'polypeptide(L)'
;MGLVRGVRRHWLFSLALLAALALRVLASLAFRPIMWFGGDSASYLATGLRLIPDPSRVGGYGFLLWALRPPHSLALVAALQHVLGLAMGVLIYLLARRYGLPAWAATLATIPVLFDAYELQLESDAVPDIPFGFLVVLALYLLLRSPGERRPARRTAAAAFLLGLSALLWPVGLVLLAILLAVLLAALLIRRAGPVTVLAALLAGALPVAAYSAWFSTHDHQFSLTRSDGVYLWSRTMSFADCAVIKPPAGERVLCPPPGRRMAASLYIWDGNSPLRTLPGGRFSARTNRLALHFALRAIAAQPADYAAAVGHDVALSFFWQRPVHPDAGIVDRYQFADAATAWVPAQMRTPGGGTVAGDQALYNRGRPAPTRAVQPYARWLVTYQRYAYLPGTLLGVILLAGLAVMAVRRRAYGAGLPWAFAVTIVVVPPLVADFDLRYLVPAVPAACLAAVLAFAPKRAPADQRRWTTSAAATGTTEPAEPPVPEPEEPPVPAPEEPPVPAPAESPVPAPAESPVPAPAEERTSSLPSASTPTARPENA
;
A
#
# COMPACT_ATOMS: atom_id res chain seq x y z
N MET A 1 -11.36 -15.25 -33.34
CA MET A 1 -12.05 -16.42 -32.76
C MET A 1 -11.59 -16.79 -31.35
N GLY A 2 -10.34 -16.58 -30.94
CA GLY A 2 -9.84 -16.88 -29.59
C GLY A 2 -10.49 -16.06 -28.45
N LEU A 3 -10.68 -14.76 -28.66
CA LEU A 3 -11.26 -13.85 -27.67
C LEU A 3 -12.71 -14.23 -27.31
N VAL A 4 -13.54 -14.55 -28.30
CA VAL A 4 -14.95 -14.91 -28.12
C VAL A 4 -15.12 -16.24 -27.35
N ARG A 5 -14.23 -17.24 -27.61
CA ARG A 5 -14.20 -18.48 -26.83
C ARG A 5 -13.74 -18.26 -25.39
N GLY A 6 -12.80 -17.35 -25.16
CA GLY A 6 -12.36 -16.94 -23.83
C GLY A 6 -13.49 -16.28 -23.03
N VAL A 7 -14.20 -15.33 -23.61
CA VAL A 7 -15.35 -14.64 -22.98
C VAL A 7 -16.46 -15.64 -22.63
N ARG A 8 -16.83 -16.56 -23.52
CA ARG A 8 -17.83 -17.60 -23.22
C ARG A 8 -17.46 -18.48 -22.03
N ARG A 9 -16.17 -18.79 -21.85
CA ARG A 9 -15.69 -19.62 -20.73
C ARG A 9 -15.66 -18.85 -19.39
N HIS A 10 -15.56 -17.53 -19.44
CA HIS A 10 -15.38 -16.65 -18.27
C HIS A 10 -16.50 -15.59 -18.15
N TRP A 11 -17.66 -15.81 -18.80
CA TRP A 11 -18.72 -14.82 -18.96
C TRP A 11 -19.20 -14.19 -17.65
N LEU A 12 -19.35 -15.02 -16.57
CA LEU A 12 -19.75 -14.53 -15.24
C LEU A 12 -18.76 -13.48 -14.72
N PHE A 13 -17.46 -13.77 -14.81
CA PHE A 13 -16.45 -12.83 -14.36
C PHE A 13 -16.39 -11.58 -15.25
N SER A 14 -16.52 -11.76 -16.56
CA SER A 14 -16.55 -10.63 -17.50
C SER A 14 -17.74 -9.72 -17.21
N LEU A 15 -18.91 -10.27 -16.94
CA LEU A 15 -20.08 -9.50 -16.55
C LEU A 15 -19.88 -8.77 -15.20
N ALA A 16 -19.35 -9.46 -14.19
CA ALA A 16 -19.03 -8.84 -12.90
C ALA A 16 -18.01 -7.70 -13.06
N LEU A 17 -16.97 -7.90 -13.87
CA LEU A 17 -15.95 -6.88 -14.11
C LEU A 17 -16.52 -5.65 -14.84
N LEU A 18 -17.40 -5.86 -15.83
CA LEU A 18 -18.09 -4.78 -16.54
C LEU A 18 -19.02 -4.00 -15.61
N ALA A 19 -19.79 -4.70 -14.76
CA ALA A 19 -20.63 -4.06 -13.76
C ALA A 19 -19.81 -3.27 -12.73
N ALA A 20 -18.67 -3.84 -12.27
CA ALA A 20 -17.75 -3.16 -11.38
C ALA A 20 -17.10 -1.92 -12.03
N LEU A 21 -16.77 -2.00 -13.33
CA LEU A 21 -16.27 -0.85 -14.10
C LEU A 21 -17.35 0.25 -14.20
N ALA A 22 -18.58 -0.11 -14.51
CA ALA A 22 -19.70 0.84 -14.58
C ALA A 22 -19.91 1.55 -13.24
N LEU A 23 -19.76 0.82 -12.12
CA LEU A 23 -19.84 1.39 -10.77
C LEU A 23 -18.71 2.40 -10.50
N ARG A 24 -17.47 2.15 -10.95
CA ARG A 24 -16.35 3.09 -10.84
C ARG A 24 -16.53 4.33 -11.71
N VAL A 25 -17.06 4.14 -12.90
CA VAL A 25 -17.47 5.28 -13.74
C VAL A 25 -18.53 6.12 -13.03
N LEU A 26 -19.53 5.48 -12.42
CA LEU A 26 -20.55 6.16 -11.62
C LEU A 26 -19.91 6.94 -10.45
N ALA A 27 -18.96 6.35 -9.72
CA ALA A 27 -18.26 7.02 -8.62
C ALA A 27 -17.45 8.23 -9.11
N SER A 28 -16.74 8.09 -10.23
CA SER A 28 -16.00 9.18 -10.86
C SER A 28 -16.91 10.29 -11.38
N LEU A 29 -18.15 9.98 -11.77
CA LEU A 29 -19.15 10.99 -12.17
C LEU A 29 -19.79 11.67 -10.96
N ALA A 30 -19.95 10.94 -9.86
CA ALA A 30 -20.61 11.39 -8.65
C ALA A 30 -19.73 12.33 -7.81
N PHE A 31 -18.42 12.06 -7.67
CA PHE A 31 -17.52 12.82 -6.82
C PHE A 31 -16.29 13.29 -7.60
N ARG A 32 -16.23 14.58 -7.87
CA ARG A 32 -15.19 15.20 -8.73
C ARG A 32 -14.39 16.26 -7.98
N PRO A 33 -13.08 16.39 -8.24
CA PRO A 33 -12.21 15.49 -9.05
C PRO A 33 -11.79 14.23 -8.28
N ILE A 34 -11.82 14.27 -6.94
CA ILE A 34 -11.44 13.22 -5.99
C ILE A 34 -12.07 13.55 -4.64
N MET A 35 -12.25 12.58 -3.77
CA MET A 35 -12.66 12.80 -2.38
C MET A 35 -11.44 13.02 -1.47
N TRP A 36 -11.66 13.67 -0.33
CA TRP A 36 -10.60 14.01 0.63
C TRP A 36 -10.91 13.41 1.99
N PHE A 37 -9.99 12.59 2.48
CA PHE A 37 -10.07 11.97 3.79
C PHE A 37 -9.35 12.84 4.85
N GLY A 38 -9.97 13.92 5.27
CA GLY A 38 -9.49 14.77 6.34
C GLY A 38 -8.05 15.27 6.16
N GLY A 39 -7.33 15.38 7.27
CA GLY A 39 -5.94 15.82 7.30
C GLY A 39 -4.96 14.87 6.63
N ASP A 40 -5.32 13.59 6.47
CA ASP A 40 -4.47 12.58 5.84
C ASP A 40 -4.20 12.91 4.39
N SER A 41 -5.26 13.13 3.60
CA SER A 41 -5.14 13.50 2.19
C SER A 41 -4.36 14.80 2.00
N ALA A 42 -4.59 15.78 2.88
CA ALA A 42 -3.87 17.06 2.85
C ALA A 42 -2.37 16.89 3.09
N SER A 43 -2.00 16.04 4.04
CA SER A 43 -0.61 15.72 4.36
C SER A 43 0.09 15.00 3.21
N TYR A 44 -0.54 13.99 2.62
CA TYR A 44 0.00 13.29 1.45
C TYR A 44 0.17 14.21 0.24
N LEU A 45 -0.80 15.10 0.00
CA LEU A 45 -0.70 16.08 -1.09
C LEU A 45 0.47 17.04 -0.87
N ALA A 46 0.64 17.55 0.35
CA ALA A 46 1.76 18.43 0.70
C ALA A 46 3.11 17.74 0.50
N THR A 47 3.25 16.47 0.92
CA THR A 47 4.44 15.66 0.67
C THR A 47 4.68 15.49 -0.84
N GLY A 48 3.64 15.22 -1.63
CA GLY A 48 3.76 15.08 -3.09
C GLY A 48 4.13 16.36 -3.83
N LEU A 49 3.80 17.52 -3.26
CA LEU A 49 4.13 18.81 -3.86
C LEU A 49 5.54 19.29 -3.52
N ARG A 50 6.01 19.02 -2.30
CA ARG A 50 7.24 19.62 -1.74
C ARG A 50 8.35 18.62 -1.49
N LEU A 51 8.05 17.30 -1.52
CA LEU A 51 8.95 16.21 -1.15
C LEU A 51 9.54 16.40 0.26
N ILE A 52 8.73 16.89 1.18
CA ILE A 52 9.05 17.02 2.60
C ILE A 52 8.29 15.94 3.36
N PRO A 53 8.94 15.15 4.24
CA PRO A 53 8.27 14.12 5.00
C PRO A 53 7.29 14.70 6.03
N ASP A 54 6.17 14.02 6.23
CA ASP A 54 5.33 14.24 7.39
C ASP A 54 5.84 13.36 8.55
N PRO A 55 6.12 13.92 9.73
CA PRO A 55 6.63 13.13 10.86
C PRO A 55 5.62 12.14 11.41
N SER A 56 4.32 12.32 11.14
CA SER A 56 3.26 11.48 11.68
C SER A 56 2.94 10.24 10.83
N ARG A 57 3.35 10.21 9.56
CA ARG A 57 2.99 9.13 8.60
C ARG A 57 4.02 8.95 7.51
N VAL A 58 4.03 7.76 6.92
CA VAL A 58 4.91 7.44 5.79
C VAL A 58 4.50 8.22 4.52
N GLY A 59 5.48 8.67 3.74
CA GLY A 59 5.28 9.56 2.59
C GLY A 59 5.13 8.85 1.24
N GLY A 60 5.06 7.52 1.20
CA GLY A 60 5.03 6.78 -0.08
C GLY A 60 3.87 7.14 -0.99
N TYR A 61 2.70 7.43 -0.43
CA TYR A 61 1.58 7.91 -1.23
C TYR A 61 1.83 9.34 -1.77
N GLY A 62 2.54 10.18 -1.03
CA GLY A 62 3.01 11.47 -1.52
C GLY A 62 3.93 11.32 -2.76
N PHE A 63 4.82 10.33 -2.78
CA PHE A 63 5.63 10.03 -3.98
C PHE A 63 4.78 9.57 -5.16
N LEU A 64 3.70 8.79 -4.92
CA LEU A 64 2.74 8.45 -5.97
C LEU A 64 2.06 9.71 -6.53
N LEU A 65 1.62 10.62 -5.66
CA LEU A 65 1.02 11.90 -6.07
C LEU A 65 2.03 12.77 -6.83
N TRP A 66 3.29 12.80 -6.40
CA TRP A 66 4.36 13.48 -7.10
C TRP A 66 4.56 12.92 -8.51
N ALA A 67 4.62 11.61 -8.67
CA ALA A 67 4.78 10.95 -9.97
C ALA A 67 3.59 11.19 -10.91
N LEU A 68 2.38 11.35 -10.36
CA LEU A 68 1.16 11.65 -11.11
C LEU A 68 0.90 13.15 -11.30
N ARG A 69 1.79 14.03 -10.82
CA ARG A 69 1.63 15.47 -10.91
C ARG A 69 1.70 16.05 -12.33
N PRO A 70 2.56 15.57 -13.27
CA PRO A 70 2.72 16.21 -14.58
C PRO A 70 1.44 16.49 -15.36
N PRO A 71 0.42 15.60 -15.40
CA PRO A 71 -0.88 15.93 -16.02
C PRO A 71 -1.73 16.92 -15.22
N HIS A 72 -1.35 17.26 -13.99
CA HIS A 72 -2.09 18.18 -13.11
C HIS A 72 -3.57 17.81 -12.94
N SER A 73 -3.87 16.54 -12.74
CA SER A 73 -5.23 16.03 -12.64
C SER A 73 -5.42 15.15 -11.41
N LEU A 74 -6.14 15.66 -10.43
CA LEU A 74 -6.57 14.86 -9.26
C LEU A 74 -7.55 13.74 -9.65
N ALA A 75 -8.33 13.94 -10.72
CA ALA A 75 -9.21 12.89 -11.24
C ALA A 75 -8.42 11.69 -11.79
N LEU A 76 -7.19 11.88 -12.28
CA LEU A 76 -6.32 10.79 -12.70
C LEU A 76 -5.90 9.92 -11.51
N VAL A 77 -5.71 10.52 -10.33
CA VAL A 77 -5.38 9.77 -9.10
C VAL A 77 -6.53 8.84 -8.73
N ALA A 78 -7.77 9.34 -8.70
CA ALA A 78 -8.96 8.51 -8.46
C ALA A 78 -9.12 7.42 -9.54
N ALA A 79 -8.96 7.77 -10.82
CA ALA A 79 -9.04 6.81 -11.93
C ALA A 79 -7.99 5.69 -11.80
N LEU A 80 -6.75 6.02 -11.42
CA LEU A 80 -5.73 5.01 -11.16
C LEU A 80 -6.16 4.07 -10.02
N GLN A 81 -6.66 4.61 -8.91
CA GLN A 81 -7.11 3.80 -7.78
C GLN A 81 -8.27 2.87 -8.17
N HIS A 82 -9.23 3.34 -8.97
CA HIS A 82 -10.28 2.50 -9.55
C HIS A 82 -9.73 1.38 -10.42
N VAL A 83 -8.72 1.65 -11.24
CA VAL A 83 -8.03 0.62 -12.04
C VAL A 83 -7.32 -0.39 -11.15
N LEU A 84 -6.67 0.04 -10.05
CA LEU A 84 -6.01 -0.85 -9.10
C LEU A 84 -7.02 -1.77 -8.39
N GLY A 85 -8.20 -1.27 -7.99
CA GLY A 85 -9.29 -2.07 -7.42
C GLY A 85 -9.80 -3.15 -8.39
N LEU A 86 -10.05 -2.78 -9.64
CA LEU A 86 -10.41 -3.76 -10.68
C LEU A 86 -9.29 -4.79 -10.91
N ALA A 87 -8.04 -4.35 -10.93
CA ALA A 87 -6.88 -5.23 -11.12
C ALA A 87 -6.73 -6.23 -9.96
N MET A 88 -7.01 -5.84 -8.70
CA MET A 88 -7.05 -6.78 -7.58
C MET A 88 -8.07 -7.90 -7.82
N GLY A 89 -9.29 -7.57 -8.25
CA GLY A 89 -10.30 -8.57 -8.63
C GLY A 89 -9.81 -9.51 -9.73
N VAL A 90 -9.17 -8.98 -10.79
CA VAL A 90 -8.58 -9.78 -11.87
C VAL A 90 -7.49 -10.73 -11.35
N LEU A 91 -6.56 -10.24 -10.51
CA LEU A 91 -5.47 -11.05 -9.96
C LEU A 91 -6.01 -12.20 -9.08
N ILE A 92 -7.01 -11.93 -8.23
CA ILE A 92 -7.68 -12.95 -7.41
C ILE A 92 -8.34 -14.00 -8.30
N TYR A 93 -9.12 -13.57 -9.29
CA TYR A 93 -9.78 -14.47 -10.24
C TYR A 93 -8.77 -15.37 -10.96
N LEU A 94 -7.72 -14.79 -11.54
CA LEU A 94 -6.70 -15.53 -12.27
C LEU A 94 -6.00 -16.55 -11.36
N LEU A 95 -5.73 -16.18 -10.11
CA LEU A 95 -5.06 -17.07 -9.17
C LEU A 95 -5.97 -18.23 -8.76
N ALA A 96 -7.25 -17.95 -8.45
CA ALA A 96 -8.25 -18.98 -8.14
C ALA A 96 -8.41 -19.97 -9.30
N ARG A 97 -8.46 -19.48 -10.55
CA ARG A 97 -8.54 -20.34 -11.76
C ARG A 97 -7.29 -21.19 -11.94
N ARG A 98 -6.10 -20.64 -11.65
CA ARG A 98 -4.83 -21.39 -11.70
C ARG A 98 -4.77 -22.53 -10.69
N TYR A 99 -5.45 -22.39 -9.55
CA TYR A 99 -5.58 -23.43 -8.54
C TYR A 99 -6.69 -24.45 -8.85
N GLY A 100 -7.35 -24.35 -10.01
CA GLY A 100 -8.33 -25.33 -10.48
C GLY A 100 -9.76 -25.10 -9.99
N LEU A 101 -10.06 -23.95 -9.37
CA LEU A 101 -11.42 -23.65 -8.98
C LEU A 101 -12.30 -23.37 -10.21
N PRO A 102 -13.60 -23.72 -10.17
CA PRO A 102 -14.53 -23.40 -11.25
C PRO A 102 -14.71 -21.87 -11.39
N ALA A 103 -15.11 -21.42 -12.58
CA ALA A 103 -15.22 -19.99 -12.89
C ALA A 103 -16.17 -19.25 -11.94
N TRP A 104 -17.30 -19.88 -11.56
CA TRP A 104 -18.26 -19.28 -10.64
C TRP A 104 -17.66 -19.04 -9.23
N ALA A 105 -16.90 -20.01 -8.68
CA ALA A 105 -16.29 -19.88 -7.37
C ALA A 105 -15.15 -18.83 -7.39
N ALA A 106 -14.36 -18.79 -8.48
CA ALA A 106 -13.37 -17.77 -8.68
C ALA A 106 -13.99 -16.36 -8.79
N THR A 107 -15.14 -16.24 -9.47
CA THR A 107 -15.89 -14.97 -9.54
C THR A 107 -16.44 -14.57 -8.18
N LEU A 108 -17.05 -15.52 -7.44
CA LEU A 108 -17.59 -15.25 -6.10
C LEU A 108 -16.53 -14.67 -5.15
N ALA A 109 -15.30 -15.19 -5.21
CA ALA A 109 -14.19 -14.68 -4.41
C ALA A 109 -13.80 -13.22 -4.72
N THR A 110 -14.20 -12.70 -5.88
CA THR A 110 -13.90 -11.31 -6.25
C THR A 110 -15.02 -10.33 -5.87
N ILE A 111 -16.21 -10.81 -5.53
CA ILE A 111 -17.38 -9.97 -5.25
C ILE A 111 -17.11 -8.95 -4.14
N PRO A 112 -16.52 -9.33 -2.98
CA PRO A 112 -16.23 -8.34 -1.94
C PRO A 112 -15.28 -7.23 -2.38
N VAL A 113 -14.31 -7.53 -3.24
CA VAL A 113 -13.34 -6.53 -3.75
C VAL A 113 -13.94 -5.66 -4.85
N LEU A 114 -14.81 -6.23 -5.69
CA LEU A 114 -15.38 -5.51 -6.84
C LEU A 114 -16.57 -4.62 -6.48
N PHE A 115 -17.33 -4.98 -5.42
CA PHE A 115 -18.62 -4.38 -5.13
C PHE A 115 -18.79 -3.85 -3.71
N ASP A 116 -17.81 -3.97 -2.82
CA ASP A 116 -17.89 -3.34 -1.50
C ASP A 116 -17.89 -1.81 -1.66
N ALA A 117 -18.89 -1.15 -1.08
CA ALA A 117 -19.01 0.30 -1.13
C ALA A 117 -17.86 1.03 -0.42
N TYR A 118 -17.21 0.38 0.57
CA TYR A 118 -16.05 0.97 1.23
C TYR A 118 -14.77 0.85 0.41
N GLU A 119 -14.59 -0.27 -0.30
CA GLU A 119 -13.52 -0.37 -1.29
C GLU A 119 -13.68 0.76 -2.32
N LEU A 120 -14.89 0.92 -2.88
CA LEU A 120 -15.20 1.95 -3.85
C LEU A 120 -15.01 3.37 -3.31
N GLN A 121 -15.36 3.60 -2.06
CA GLN A 121 -15.20 4.89 -1.40
C GLN A 121 -13.70 5.21 -1.21
N LEU A 122 -12.89 4.28 -0.69
CA LEU A 122 -11.45 4.46 -0.56
C LEU A 122 -10.72 4.58 -1.91
N GLU A 123 -11.23 3.93 -2.97
CA GLU A 123 -10.76 4.17 -4.35
C GLU A 123 -11.02 5.61 -4.80
N SER A 124 -12.06 6.25 -4.27
CA SER A 124 -12.45 7.63 -4.60
C SER A 124 -11.74 8.68 -3.72
N ASP A 125 -11.13 8.27 -2.62
CA ASP A 125 -10.41 9.15 -1.69
C ASP A 125 -8.90 9.26 -2.02
N ALA A 126 -8.31 10.40 -1.71
CA ALA A 126 -6.85 10.59 -1.84
C ALA A 126 -6.11 9.96 -0.64
N VAL A 127 -6.07 8.61 -0.58
CA VAL A 127 -5.48 7.80 0.50
C VAL A 127 -4.69 6.61 -0.02
N PRO A 128 -3.73 6.05 0.74
CA PRO A 128 -2.82 5.00 0.29
C PRO A 128 -3.43 3.59 0.28
N ASP A 129 -4.64 3.40 0.81
CA ASP A 129 -5.22 2.10 1.17
C ASP A 129 -5.34 1.16 -0.04
N ILE A 130 -5.83 1.67 -1.17
CA ILE A 130 -5.99 0.87 -2.40
C ILE A 130 -4.64 0.56 -3.05
N PRO A 131 -3.71 1.51 -3.26
CA PRO A 131 -2.36 1.19 -3.68
C PRO A 131 -1.65 0.16 -2.77
N PHE A 132 -1.82 0.26 -1.45
CA PHE A 132 -1.29 -0.71 -0.49
C PHE A 132 -1.88 -2.11 -0.73
N GLY A 133 -3.21 -2.24 -0.75
CA GLY A 133 -3.91 -3.50 -1.01
C GLY A 133 -3.49 -4.14 -2.33
N PHE A 134 -3.37 -3.33 -3.39
CA PHE A 134 -2.91 -3.79 -4.71
C PHE A 134 -1.48 -4.35 -4.67
N LEU A 135 -0.53 -3.66 -4.02
CA LEU A 135 0.85 -4.16 -3.90
C LEU A 135 0.90 -5.50 -3.14
N VAL A 136 0.10 -5.65 -2.09
CA VAL A 136 0.00 -6.91 -1.32
C VAL A 136 -0.58 -8.04 -2.19
N VAL A 137 -1.68 -7.79 -2.91
CA VAL A 137 -2.30 -8.79 -3.79
C VAL A 137 -1.37 -9.15 -4.95
N LEU A 138 -0.66 -8.18 -5.53
CA LEU A 138 0.31 -8.44 -6.60
C LEU A 138 1.50 -9.26 -6.10
N ALA A 139 2.00 -8.98 -4.88
CA ALA A 139 3.05 -9.78 -4.25
C ALA A 139 2.57 -11.23 -4.04
N LEU A 140 1.37 -11.43 -3.49
CA LEU A 140 0.76 -12.75 -3.35
C LEU A 140 0.58 -13.46 -4.69
N TYR A 141 0.14 -12.74 -5.72
CA TYR A 141 0.02 -13.30 -7.07
C TYR A 141 1.37 -13.80 -7.61
N LEU A 142 2.44 -13.00 -7.48
CA LEU A 142 3.78 -13.41 -7.92
C LEU A 142 4.29 -14.66 -7.18
N LEU A 143 4.02 -14.74 -5.87
CA LEU A 143 4.42 -15.87 -5.04
C LEU A 143 3.62 -17.14 -5.32
N LEU A 144 2.35 -17.02 -5.72
CA LEU A 144 1.41 -18.14 -5.78
C LEU A 144 1.03 -18.56 -7.21
N ARG A 145 1.41 -17.78 -8.23
CA ARG A 145 0.99 -18.03 -9.63
C ARG A 145 1.46 -19.35 -10.26
N SER A 146 2.45 -20.01 -9.67
CA SER A 146 2.98 -21.30 -10.14
C SER A 146 2.86 -22.36 -9.03
N PRO A 147 1.66 -22.93 -8.82
CA PRO A 147 1.45 -23.92 -7.78
C PRO A 147 2.23 -25.21 -8.09
N GLY A 148 3.02 -25.68 -7.11
CA GLY A 148 3.80 -26.91 -7.23
C GLY A 148 5.20 -26.76 -7.83
N GLU A 149 5.53 -25.63 -8.43
CA GLU A 149 6.87 -25.35 -8.96
C GLU A 149 7.76 -24.66 -7.92
N ARG A 150 9.07 -24.86 -8.02
CA ARG A 150 10.04 -24.04 -7.26
C ARG A 150 9.90 -22.60 -7.68
N ARG A 151 9.75 -21.69 -6.71
CA ARG A 151 9.63 -20.26 -6.97
C ARG A 151 11.00 -19.73 -7.45
N PRO A 152 11.12 -19.16 -8.66
CA PRO A 152 12.37 -18.56 -9.08
C PRO A 152 12.72 -17.37 -8.18
N ALA A 153 14.00 -17.23 -7.81
CA ALA A 153 14.49 -16.19 -6.91
C ALA A 153 14.02 -14.78 -7.33
N ARG A 154 14.03 -14.49 -8.64
CA ARG A 154 13.57 -13.20 -9.19
C ARG A 154 12.12 -12.85 -8.85
N ARG A 155 11.20 -13.84 -8.84
CA ARG A 155 9.78 -13.59 -8.50
C ARG A 155 9.60 -13.36 -7.00
N THR A 156 10.34 -14.11 -6.20
CA THR A 156 10.33 -13.95 -4.74
C THR A 156 10.93 -12.60 -4.35
N ALA A 157 12.01 -12.19 -4.99
CA ALA A 157 12.61 -10.87 -4.82
C ALA A 157 11.65 -9.74 -5.23
N ALA A 158 10.97 -9.88 -6.39
CA ALA A 158 9.97 -8.91 -6.83
C ALA A 158 8.79 -8.79 -5.84
N ALA A 159 8.30 -9.92 -5.31
CA ALA A 159 7.24 -9.90 -4.28
C ALA A 159 7.72 -9.24 -2.98
N ALA A 160 8.94 -9.52 -2.53
CA ALA A 160 9.54 -8.89 -1.36
C ALA A 160 9.72 -7.37 -1.57
N PHE A 161 10.17 -6.94 -2.76
CA PHE A 161 10.27 -5.53 -3.15
C PHE A 161 8.90 -4.83 -3.07
N LEU A 162 7.84 -5.46 -3.59
CA LEU A 162 6.48 -4.92 -3.52
C LEU A 162 5.99 -4.79 -2.07
N LEU A 163 6.31 -5.75 -1.20
CA LEU A 163 5.99 -5.65 0.23
C LEU A 163 6.80 -4.56 0.92
N GLY A 164 8.09 -4.41 0.60
CA GLY A 164 8.90 -3.28 1.07
C GLY A 164 8.35 -1.94 0.59
N LEU A 165 7.88 -1.87 -0.65
CA LEU A 165 7.23 -0.68 -1.20
C LEU A 165 5.87 -0.41 -0.53
N SER A 166 5.09 -1.46 -0.21
CA SER A 166 3.83 -1.32 0.53
C SER A 166 4.04 -0.74 1.94
N ALA A 167 5.19 -0.99 2.57
CA ALA A 167 5.55 -0.40 3.85
C ALA A 167 5.68 1.13 3.81
N LEU A 168 5.97 1.69 2.63
CA LEU A 168 6.02 3.14 2.42
C LEU A 168 4.63 3.76 2.24
N LEU A 169 3.61 2.95 1.97
CA LEU A 169 2.21 3.35 1.92
C LEU A 169 1.56 3.19 3.30
N TRP A 170 1.88 2.10 3.98
CA TRP A 170 1.39 1.81 5.33
C TRP A 170 2.37 0.88 6.08
N PRO A 171 2.81 1.24 7.31
CA PRO A 171 3.87 0.51 8.04
C PRO A 171 3.60 -0.99 8.27
N VAL A 172 2.32 -1.42 8.24
CA VAL A 172 1.95 -2.85 8.31
C VAL A 172 2.66 -3.67 7.22
N GLY A 173 3.00 -3.08 6.07
CA GLY A 173 3.80 -3.71 5.02
C GLY A 173 5.13 -4.28 5.50
N LEU A 174 5.78 -3.67 6.52
CA LEU A 174 6.98 -4.22 7.15
C LEU A 174 6.71 -5.57 7.82
N VAL A 175 5.58 -5.68 8.50
CA VAL A 175 5.19 -6.93 9.18
C VAL A 175 4.89 -8.01 8.15
N LEU A 176 4.21 -7.65 7.04
CA LEU A 176 3.98 -8.59 5.93
C LEU A 176 5.28 -9.06 5.28
N LEU A 177 6.24 -8.16 5.08
CA LEU A 177 7.59 -8.49 4.59
C LEU A 177 8.31 -9.42 5.58
N ALA A 178 8.27 -9.12 6.87
CA ALA A 178 8.87 -9.96 7.90
C ALA A 178 8.26 -11.37 7.92
N ILE A 179 6.95 -11.51 7.77
CA ILE A 179 6.28 -12.81 7.64
C ILE A 179 6.78 -13.57 6.41
N LEU A 180 6.89 -12.90 5.25
CA LEU A 180 7.45 -13.54 4.05
C LEU A 180 8.88 -14.03 4.29
N LEU A 181 9.74 -13.19 4.87
CA LEU A 181 11.14 -13.54 5.17
C LEU A 181 11.23 -14.69 6.18
N ALA A 182 10.38 -14.70 7.20
CA ALA A 182 10.31 -15.81 8.17
C ALA A 182 9.90 -17.13 7.50
N VAL A 183 8.89 -17.10 6.60
CA VAL A 183 8.48 -18.27 5.82
C VAL A 183 9.59 -18.74 4.89
N LEU A 184 10.35 -17.83 4.27
CA LEU A 184 11.48 -18.18 3.41
C LEU A 184 12.65 -18.75 4.22
N LEU A 185 12.92 -18.21 5.39
CA LEU A 185 13.94 -18.73 6.30
C LEU A 185 13.57 -20.13 6.78
N ALA A 186 12.34 -20.35 7.21
CA ALA A 186 11.86 -21.69 7.56
C ALA A 186 11.98 -22.66 6.38
N ALA A 187 11.64 -22.21 5.15
CA ALA A 187 11.82 -23.02 3.95
C ALA A 187 13.30 -23.31 3.63
N LEU A 188 14.21 -22.39 3.93
CA LEU A 188 15.66 -22.60 3.81
C LEU A 188 16.14 -23.68 4.79
N LEU A 189 15.74 -23.58 6.06
CA LEU A 189 16.13 -24.54 7.12
C LEU A 189 15.68 -25.97 6.79
N ILE A 190 14.50 -26.14 6.19
CA ILE A 190 14.01 -27.46 5.72
C ILE A 190 14.41 -27.76 4.27
N ARG A 191 15.39 -27.06 3.73
CA ARG A 191 15.99 -27.24 2.39
C ARG A 191 14.99 -27.15 1.21
N ARG A 192 13.88 -26.44 1.39
CA ARG A 192 12.88 -26.19 0.33
C ARG A 192 13.11 -24.89 -0.44
N ALA A 193 13.94 -23.97 0.11
CA ALA A 193 14.39 -22.75 -0.56
C ALA A 193 15.92 -22.71 -0.62
N GLY A 194 16.48 -22.07 -1.64
CA GLY A 194 17.93 -21.83 -1.74
C GLY A 194 18.33 -20.54 -1.02
N PRO A 195 19.57 -20.43 -0.51
CA PRO A 195 20.06 -19.23 0.17
C PRO A 195 20.01 -17.99 -0.72
N VAL A 196 20.29 -18.11 -2.01
CA VAL A 196 20.20 -17.03 -2.99
C VAL A 196 18.77 -16.44 -3.04
N THR A 197 17.73 -17.29 -2.94
CA THR A 197 16.34 -16.81 -2.93
C THR A 197 16.02 -15.99 -1.70
N VAL A 198 16.51 -16.42 -0.52
CA VAL A 198 16.30 -15.72 0.74
C VAL A 198 17.05 -14.38 0.74
N LEU A 199 18.32 -14.40 0.34
CA LEU A 199 19.14 -13.18 0.25
C LEU A 199 18.57 -12.19 -0.76
N ALA A 200 18.17 -12.64 -1.95
CA ALA A 200 17.55 -11.78 -2.96
C ALA A 200 16.24 -11.16 -2.46
N ALA A 201 15.41 -11.92 -1.73
CA ALA A 201 14.19 -11.41 -1.13
C ALA A 201 14.46 -10.37 -0.03
N LEU A 202 15.45 -10.64 0.84
CA LEU A 202 15.85 -9.72 1.90
C LEU A 202 16.35 -8.39 1.30
N LEU A 203 17.29 -8.45 0.36
CA LEU A 203 17.86 -7.25 -0.24
C LEU A 203 16.80 -6.46 -1.04
N ALA A 204 15.99 -7.15 -1.83
CA ALA A 204 14.94 -6.50 -2.61
C ALA A 204 13.85 -5.87 -1.73
N GLY A 205 13.45 -6.53 -0.64
CA GLY A 205 12.46 -6.00 0.30
C GLY A 205 12.99 -4.85 1.15
N ALA A 206 14.26 -4.92 1.56
CA ALA A 206 14.90 -3.87 2.34
C ALA A 206 15.19 -2.61 1.51
N LEU A 207 15.41 -2.73 0.21
CA LEU A 207 15.81 -1.62 -0.66
C LEU A 207 14.86 -0.41 -0.60
N PRO A 208 13.53 -0.51 -0.85
CA PRO A 208 12.64 0.64 -0.79
C PRO A 208 12.56 1.22 0.62
N VAL A 209 12.59 0.39 1.65
CA VAL A 209 12.55 0.82 3.07
C VAL A 209 13.82 1.61 3.41
N ALA A 210 14.99 1.10 3.07
CA ALA A 210 16.27 1.76 3.32
C ALA A 210 16.39 3.08 2.54
N ALA A 211 16.01 3.08 1.26
CA ALA A 211 16.03 4.28 0.43
C ALA A 211 15.12 5.38 0.99
N TYR A 212 13.91 5.02 1.41
CA TYR A 212 13.00 5.96 2.06
C TYR A 212 13.55 6.46 3.39
N SER A 213 14.06 5.58 4.26
CA SER A 213 14.60 5.98 5.56
C SER A 213 15.85 6.87 5.41
N ALA A 214 16.66 6.65 4.37
CA ALA A 214 17.77 7.54 4.03
C ALA A 214 17.25 8.92 3.60
N TRP A 215 16.23 8.98 2.74
CA TRP A 215 15.59 10.26 2.38
C TRP A 215 14.96 10.94 3.60
N PHE A 216 14.24 10.20 4.45
CA PHE A 216 13.66 10.74 5.68
C PHE A 216 14.73 11.32 6.60
N SER A 217 15.89 10.65 6.72
CA SER A 217 16.98 11.10 7.57
C SER A 217 17.64 12.40 7.11
N THR A 218 17.58 12.76 5.83
CA THR A 218 18.08 14.05 5.33
C THR A 218 17.27 15.25 5.83
N HIS A 219 16.02 15.02 6.23
CA HIS A 219 15.12 16.07 6.75
C HIS A 219 15.00 16.03 8.28
N ASP A 220 14.95 14.82 8.84
CA ASP A 220 14.61 14.59 10.24
C ASP A 220 15.76 14.08 11.11
N HIS A 221 16.96 13.91 10.52
CA HIS A 221 18.18 13.43 11.20
C HIS A 221 18.01 12.10 11.93
N GLN A 222 17.04 11.28 11.53
CA GLN A 222 16.76 9.95 12.07
C GLN A 222 16.50 8.96 10.94
N PHE A 223 17.20 7.82 10.96
CA PHE A 223 16.97 6.73 10.01
C PHE A 223 15.74 5.95 10.43
N SER A 224 14.56 6.39 10.00
CA SER A 224 13.26 5.78 10.32
C SER A 224 12.25 6.04 9.21
N LEU A 225 11.07 5.45 9.31
CA LEU A 225 9.96 5.73 8.39
C LEU A 225 9.12 6.93 8.84
N THR A 226 9.03 7.16 10.15
CA THR A 226 8.25 8.25 10.77
C THR A 226 8.90 8.65 12.10
N ARG A 227 8.34 9.67 12.75
CA ARG A 227 8.61 10.02 14.16
C ARG A 227 7.38 9.87 15.03
N SER A 228 6.58 8.85 14.80
CA SER A 228 5.26 8.74 15.42
C SER A 228 4.99 7.40 16.09
N ASP A 229 5.86 6.42 15.97
CA ASP A 229 5.72 5.08 16.53
C ASP A 229 5.46 5.11 18.04
N GLY A 230 6.25 5.85 18.80
CA GLY A 230 6.04 6.04 20.24
C GLY A 230 4.75 6.80 20.57
N VAL A 231 4.40 7.80 19.77
CA VAL A 231 3.18 8.58 19.94
C VAL A 231 1.93 7.73 19.71
N TYR A 232 1.91 6.91 18.67
CA TYR A 232 0.79 6.00 18.40
C TYR A 232 0.68 4.92 19.49
N LEU A 233 1.80 4.31 19.89
CA LEU A 233 1.77 3.31 20.95
C LEU A 233 1.36 3.93 22.30
N TRP A 234 1.78 5.16 22.59
CA TRP A 234 1.29 5.91 23.77
C TRP A 234 -0.23 6.11 23.69
N SER A 235 -0.74 6.57 22.55
CA SER A 235 -2.18 6.77 22.39
C SER A 235 -2.97 5.47 22.64
N ARG A 236 -2.43 4.32 22.17
CA ARG A 236 -3.00 3.01 22.44
C ARG A 236 -3.15 2.75 23.95
N THR A 237 -2.14 3.12 24.75
CA THR A 237 -2.19 2.91 26.19
C THR A 237 -3.22 3.78 26.90
N MET A 238 -3.62 4.91 26.32
CA MET A 238 -4.59 5.85 26.93
C MET A 238 -5.98 5.24 27.14
N SER A 239 -6.31 4.16 26.44
CA SER A 239 -7.58 3.44 26.64
C SER A 239 -7.64 2.68 27.98
N PHE A 240 -6.48 2.31 28.57
CA PHE A 240 -6.42 1.50 29.80
C PHE A 240 -5.46 2.03 30.88
N ALA A 241 -4.46 2.84 30.52
CA ALA A 241 -3.38 3.25 31.42
C ALA A 241 -3.91 3.85 32.73
N ASP A 242 -3.40 3.34 33.86
CA ASP A 242 -3.61 3.87 35.21
C ASP A 242 -2.25 4.29 35.81
N CYS A 243 -2.06 5.58 35.98
CA CYS A 243 -0.81 6.12 36.52
C CYS A 243 -0.56 5.80 38.00
N ALA A 244 -1.57 5.40 38.75
CA ALA A 244 -1.38 4.89 40.11
C ALA A 244 -0.68 3.52 40.11
N VAL A 245 -0.97 2.70 39.09
CA VAL A 245 -0.34 1.38 38.87
C VAL A 245 1.02 1.54 38.17
N ILE A 246 1.08 2.34 37.11
CA ILE A 246 2.28 2.53 36.26
C ILE A 246 3.42 3.23 37.01
N LYS A 247 3.06 4.20 37.91
CA LYS A 247 4.00 5.04 38.67
C LYS A 247 5.09 5.66 37.78
N PRO A 248 4.74 6.42 36.73
CA PRO A 248 5.71 6.95 35.80
C PRO A 248 6.65 7.96 36.49
N PRO A 249 7.92 8.07 36.03
CA PRO A 249 8.84 9.10 36.53
C PRO A 249 8.28 10.51 36.27
N ALA A 250 8.78 11.52 37.01
CA ALA A 250 8.27 12.88 36.98
C ALA A 250 8.16 13.45 35.56
N GLY A 251 9.15 13.17 34.68
CA GLY A 251 9.14 13.65 33.28
C GLY A 251 8.10 13.00 32.38
N GLU A 252 7.56 11.83 32.76
CA GLU A 252 6.53 11.12 32.00
C GLU A 252 5.11 11.38 32.54
N ARG A 253 4.95 11.97 33.73
CA ARG A 253 3.64 12.19 34.37
C ARG A 253 2.68 13.05 33.55
N VAL A 254 3.20 13.95 32.73
CA VAL A 254 2.42 14.78 31.81
C VAL A 254 1.67 13.92 30.76
N LEU A 255 2.13 12.70 30.49
CA LEU A 255 1.54 11.76 29.55
C LEU A 255 0.42 10.88 30.18
N CYS A 256 0.16 11.03 31.48
CA CYS A 256 -0.94 10.32 32.13
C CYS A 256 -2.28 10.74 31.52
N PRO A 257 -3.22 9.78 31.35
CA PRO A 257 -4.55 10.10 30.86
C PRO A 257 -5.27 11.04 31.85
N PRO A 258 -6.01 12.02 31.34
CA PRO A 258 -6.81 12.87 32.20
C PRO A 258 -7.89 12.05 32.95
N PRO A 259 -8.30 12.47 34.16
CA PRO A 259 -9.39 11.80 34.86
C PRO A 259 -10.71 11.95 34.08
N GLY A 260 -11.58 10.94 34.17
CA GLY A 260 -12.89 10.94 33.54
C GLY A 260 -13.08 9.89 32.47
N ARG A 261 -14.01 10.15 31.51
CA ARG A 261 -14.36 9.20 30.44
C ARG A 261 -13.17 8.97 29.48
N ARG A 262 -12.86 7.72 29.22
CA ARG A 262 -11.86 7.35 28.23
C ARG A 262 -12.37 7.65 26.82
N MET A 263 -11.50 8.20 26.00
CA MET A 263 -11.72 8.39 24.56
C MET A 263 -11.10 7.22 23.77
N ALA A 264 -11.46 7.08 22.50
CA ALA A 264 -10.73 6.21 21.58
C ALA A 264 -9.26 6.65 21.48
N ALA A 265 -8.36 5.70 21.29
CA ALA A 265 -6.92 5.92 21.41
C ALA A 265 -6.42 7.03 20.47
N SER A 266 -6.80 7.01 19.20
CA SER A 266 -6.36 7.98 18.20
C SER A 266 -6.71 9.43 18.55
N LEU A 267 -7.83 9.65 19.24
CA LEU A 267 -8.28 10.98 19.63
C LEU A 267 -7.31 11.67 20.59
N TYR A 268 -6.62 10.92 21.46
CA TYR A 268 -5.62 11.51 22.38
C TYR A 268 -4.47 12.20 21.67
N ILE A 269 -4.12 11.78 20.43
CA ILE A 269 -3.09 12.44 19.64
C ILE A 269 -3.60 13.78 19.10
N TRP A 270 -4.83 13.77 18.56
CA TRP A 270 -5.32 14.89 17.74
C TRP A 270 -6.14 15.92 18.51
N ASP A 271 -6.63 15.57 19.70
CA ASP A 271 -7.40 16.48 20.54
C ASP A 271 -6.70 17.81 20.80
N GLY A 272 -7.50 18.87 20.95
CA GLY A 272 -7.02 20.21 21.25
C GLY A 272 -6.26 20.30 22.60
N ASN A 273 -6.67 19.47 23.56
CA ASN A 273 -6.11 19.41 24.92
C ASN A 273 -5.04 18.30 25.06
N SER A 274 -4.59 17.69 23.96
CA SER A 274 -3.55 16.66 23.98
C SER A 274 -2.29 17.17 24.70
N PRO A 275 -1.78 16.46 25.72
CA PRO A 275 -0.55 16.86 26.42
C PRO A 275 0.66 16.90 25.49
N LEU A 276 0.63 16.18 24.38
CA LEU A 276 1.70 16.21 23.38
C LEU A 276 1.90 17.59 22.72
N ARG A 277 0.88 18.46 22.77
CA ARG A 277 0.98 19.82 22.21
C ARG A 277 1.81 20.76 23.07
N THR A 278 1.83 20.51 24.38
CA THR A 278 2.54 21.36 25.35
C THR A 278 3.99 20.94 25.53
N LEU A 279 4.37 19.77 25.02
CA LEU A 279 5.74 19.29 25.09
C LEU A 279 6.67 20.08 24.13
N PRO A 280 7.92 20.34 24.55
CA PRO A 280 8.90 21.05 23.71
C PRO A 280 9.12 20.35 22.37
N GLY A 281 8.98 21.11 21.29
CA GLY A 281 9.08 20.59 19.91
C GLY A 281 7.80 20.00 19.33
N GLY A 282 6.71 19.98 20.13
CA GLY A 282 5.38 19.56 19.68
C GLY A 282 5.19 18.03 19.61
N ARG A 283 4.03 17.60 19.07
CA ARG A 283 3.52 16.22 19.12
C ARG A 283 4.49 15.18 18.55
N PHE A 284 5.14 15.48 17.46
CA PHE A 284 5.98 14.53 16.71
C PHE A 284 7.46 14.92 16.73
N SER A 285 7.92 15.63 17.78
CA SER A 285 9.35 15.82 17.95
C SER A 285 10.02 14.51 18.37
N ALA A 286 11.30 14.33 18.03
CA ALA A 286 12.08 13.16 18.41
C ALA A 286 12.08 12.93 19.94
N ARG A 287 12.09 14.01 20.72
CA ARG A 287 12.00 13.95 22.20
C ARG A 287 10.63 13.46 22.66
N THR A 288 9.55 14.05 22.12
CA THR A 288 8.17 13.64 22.45
C THR A 288 7.93 12.19 22.08
N ASN A 289 8.37 11.76 20.88
CA ASN A 289 8.18 10.38 20.42
C ASN A 289 8.90 9.37 21.33
N ARG A 290 10.14 9.65 21.74
CA ARG A 290 10.86 8.80 22.71
C ARG A 290 10.21 8.77 24.08
N LEU A 291 9.78 9.92 24.59
CA LEU A 291 9.09 10.01 25.88
C LEU A 291 7.78 9.20 25.88
N ALA A 292 7.00 9.34 24.82
CA ALA A 292 5.76 8.61 24.60
C ALA A 292 6.00 7.10 24.49
N LEU A 293 7.05 6.67 23.78
CA LEU A 293 7.44 5.26 23.68
C LEU A 293 7.81 4.67 25.05
N HIS A 294 8.62 5.36 25.85
CA HIS A 294 9.01 4.89 27.18
C HIS A 294 7.80 4.74 28.11
N PHE A 295 6.91 5.74 28.12
CA PHE A 295 5.66 5.67 28.85
C PHE A 295 4.81 4.47 28.42
N ALA A 296 4.62 4.28 27.10
CA ALA A 296 3.80 3.22 26.56
C ALA A 296 4.34 1.82 26.93
N LEU A 297 5.64 1.60 26.77
CA LEU A 297 6.27 0.33 27.13
C LEU A 297 6.13 0.05 28.65
N ARG A 298 6.27 1.08 29.49
CA ARG A 298 6.06 0.98 30.94
C ARG A 298 4.60 0.64 31.27
N ALA A 299 3.64 1.29 30.60
CA ALA A 299 2.21 1.03 30.79
C ALA A 299 1.84 -0.41 30.41
N ILE A 300 2.32 -0.87 29.25
CA ILE A 300 2.08 -2.25 28.80
C ILE A 300 2.73 -3.27 29.76
N ALA A 301 3.94 -3.02 30.23
CA ALA A 301 4.63 -3.91 31.15
C ALA A 301 3.95 -3.97 32.54
N ALA A 302 3.39 -2.84 33.01
CA ALA A 302 2.68 -2.77 34.29
C ALA A 302 1.25 -3.33 34.23
N GLN A 303 0.61 -3.26 33.05
CA GLN A 303 -0.80 -3.61 32.84
C GLN A 303 -0.99 -4.50 31.60
N PRO A 304 -0.34 -5.66 31.50
CA PRO A 304 -0.39 -6.49 30.29
C PRO A 304 -1.78 -7.08 30.01
N ALA A 305 -2.56 -7.39 31.05
CA ALA A 305 -3.93 -7.90 30.90
C ALA A 305 -4.88 -6.83 30.34
N ASP A 306 -4.77 -5.59 30.84
CA ASP A 306 -5.58 -4.47 30.37
C ASP A 306 -5.23 -4.11 28.92
N TYR A 307 -3.94 -4.16 28.56
CA TYR A 307 -3.51 -4.01 27.17
C TYR A 307 -4.10 -5.08 26.27
N ALA A 308 -4.03 -6.35 26.67
CA ALA A 308 -4.58 -7.46 25.90
C ALA A 308 -6.11 -7.34 25.76
N ALA A 309 -6.81 -6.95 26.82
CA ALA A 309 -8.25 -6.71 26.79
C ALA A 309 -8.62 -5.57 25.84
N ALA A 310 -7.88 -4.45 25.87
CA ALA A 310 -8.10 -3.32 25.00
C ALA A 310 -7.86 -3.66 23.52
N VAL A 311 -6.78 -4.40 23.21
CA VAL A 311 -6.50 -4.91 21.86
C VAL A 311 -7.59 -5.88 21.42
N GLY A 312 -7.97 -6.84 22.28
CA GLY A 312 -9.02 -7.82 21.99
C GLY A 312 -10.37 -7.18 21.71
N HIS A 313 -10.72 -6.13 22.46
CA HIS A 313 -11.92 -5.34 22.21
C HIS A 313 -11.90 -4.72 20.81
N ASP A 314 -10.83 -4.04 20.45
CA ASP A 314 -10.71 -3.37 19.15
C ASP A 314 -10.66 -4.36 17.98
N VAL A 315 -9.99 -5.50 18.16
CA VAL A 315 -10.03 -6.60 17.17
C VAL A 315 -11.45 -7.13 17.01
N ALA A 316 -12.23 -7.24 18.10
CA ALA A 316 -13.62 -7.69 18.05
C ALA A 316 -14.52 -6.72 17.28
N LEU A 317 -14.27 -5.40 17.34
CA LEU A 317 -14.99 -4.39 16.55
C LEU A 317 -14.89 -4.67 15.05
N SER A 318 -13.79 -5.27 14.59
CA SER A 318 -13.58 -5.67 13.19
C SER A 318 -14.63 -6.66 12.67
N PHE A 319 -15.31 -7.39 13.56
CA PHE A 319 -16.19 -8.52 13.20
C PHE A 319 -17.68 -8.28 13.49
N PHE A 320 -18.06 -7.03 13.79
CA PHE A 320 -19.48 -6.70 14.00
C PHE A 320 -20.24 -6.69 12.66
N TRP A 321 -21.49 -7.09 12.71
CA TRP A 321 -22.37 -7.05 11.54
C TRP A 321 -22.64 -5.63 11.09
N GLN A 322 -23.06 -4.79 12.03
CA GLN A 322 -23.17 -3.35 11.80
C GLN A 322 -21.84 -2.69 12.15
N ARG A 323 -21.49 -1.69 11.38
CA ARG A 323 -20.26 -0.95 11.63
C ARG A 323 -20.33 -0.21 12.95
N PRO A 324 -19.37 -0.42 13.84
CA PRO A 324 -19.35 0.30 15.11
C PRO A 324 -19.08 1.78 14.86
N VAL A 325 -19.70 2.63 15.68
CA VAL A 325 -19.35 4.05 15.75
C VAL A 325 -18.04 4.16 16.53
N HIS A 326 -16.92 4.19 15.82
CA HIS A 326 -15.58 4.27 16.39
C HIS A 326 -14.64 5.00 15.42
N PRO A 327 -13.79 5.92 15.87
CA PRO A 327 -13.69 6.46 17.24
C PRO A 327 -14.85 7.38 17.60
N ASP A 328 -15.49 8.02 16.65
CA ASP A 328 -16.67 8.87 16.79
C ASP A 328 -17.47 8.93 15.48
N ALA A 329 -18.69 9.49 15.55
CA ALA A 329 -19.57 9.58 14.39
C ALA A 329 -18.98 10.42 13.24
N GLY A 330 -18.26 11.50 13.57
CA GLY A 330 -17.67 12.37 12.55
C GLY A 330 -16.55 11.69 11.76
N ILE A 331 -15.83 10.74 12.36
CA ILE A 331 -14.86 9.90 11.64
C ILE A 331 -15.59 8.85 10.80
N VAL A 332 -16.62 8.20 11.34
CA VAL A 332 -17.42 7.20 10.61
C VAL A 332 -18.10 7.80 9.38
N ASP A 333 -18.58 9.03 9.47
CA ASP A 333 -19.21 9.74 8.34
C ASP A 333 -18.22 9.97 7.16
N ARG A 334 -16.90 9.98 7.43
CA ARG A 334 -15.88 10.10 6.36
C ARG A 334 -15.76 8.85 5.51
N TYR A 335 -16.29 7.71 5.98
CA TYR A 335 -16.32 6.44 5.25
C TYR A 335 -17.61 6.26 4.45
N GLN A 336 -18.36 7.32 4.20
CA GLN A 336 -19.63 7.24 3.51
C GLN A 336 -19.69 8.22 2.33
N PHE A 337 -20.32 7.76 1.25
CA PHE A 337 -20.76 8.66 0.21
C PHE A 337 -21.88 9.54 0.77
N ALA A 338 -21.82 10.84 0.53
CA ALA A 338 -22.80 11.81 1.01
C ALA A 338 -23.52 12.49 -0.16
N ASP A 339 -24.77 12.91 0.04
CA ASP A 339 -25.56 13.61 -0.99
C ASP A 339 -24.97 14.99 -1.36
N ALA A 340 -24.21 15.59 -0.44
CA ALA A 340 -23.49 16.83 -0.64
C ALA A 340 -22.01 16.66 -0.29
N ALA A 341 -21.16 17.40 -0.96
CA ALA A 341 -19.73 17.38 -0.65
C ALA A 341 -19.49 18.01 0.74
N THR A 342 -18.83 17.28 1.61
CA THR A 342 -18.44 17.74 2.94
C THR A 342 -16.98 18.16 2.92
N ALA A 343 -16.71 19.39 3.40
CA ALA A 343 -15.34 19.85 3.62
C ALA A 343 -14.82 19.27 4.95
N TRP A 344 -14.24 18.07 4.91
CA TRP A 344 -13.67 17.41 6.09
C TRP A 344 -12.47 18.14 6.72
N VAL A 345 -11.87 19.06 5.96
CA VAL A 345 -10.72 19.85 6.39
C VAL A 345 -10.96 21.31 6.05
N PRO A 346 -10.71 22.25 6.97
CA PRO A 346 -10.77 23.67 6.64
C PRO A 346 -9.81 24.02 5.49
N ALA A 347 -10.31 24.77 4.51
CA ALA A 347 -9.53 25.16 3.34
C ALA A 347 -8.22 25.90 3.69
N GLN A 348 -8.24 26.66 4.79
CA GLN A 348 -7.10 27.44 5.31
C GLN A 348 -6.22 26.67 6.29
N MET A 349 -6.53 25.40 6.60
CA MET A 349 -5.68 24.60 7.47
C MET A 349 -4.27 24.50 6.86
N ARG A 350 -3.26 24.76 7.70
CA ARG A 350 -1.85 24.69 7.27
C ARG A 350 -1.44 23.25 7.00
N THR A 351 -0.69 23.06 5.94
CA THR A 351 -0.11 21.78 5.53
C THR A 351 1.40 21.75 5.77
N PRO A 352 2.03 20.57 5.87
CA PRO A 352 3.48 20.43 5.98
C PRO A 352 4.21 21.23 4.89
N GLY A 353 5.27 21.95 5.32
CA GLY A 353 6.05 22.81 4.40
C GLY A 353 5.41 24.17 4.09
N GLY A 354 4.40 24.62 4.89
CA GLY A 354 3.93 26.01 4.93
C GLY A 354 2.80 26.36 3.96
N GLY A 355 2.20 25.37 3.27
CA GLY A 355 1.03 25.59 2.42
C GLY A 355 -0.30 25.64 3.20
N THR A 356 -1.40 25.72 2.44
CA THR A 356 -2.77 25.50 2.93
C THR A 356 -3.45 24.41 2.10
N VAL A 357 -4.48 23.78 2.63
CA VAL A 357 -5.23 22.74 1.91
C VAL A 357 -5.70 23.23 0.55
N ALA A 358 -6.39 24.38 0.51
CA ALA A 358 -6.88 24.94 -0.76
C ALA A 358 -5.74 25.36 -1.70
N GLY A 359 -4.66 25.94 -1.17
CA GLY A 359 -3.49 26.33 -1.96
C GLY A 359 -2.79 25.12 -2.58
N ASP A 360 -2.65 24.03 -1.82
CA ASP A 360 -2.00 22.80 -2.31
C ASP A 360 -2.89 22.09 -3.37
N GLN A 361 -4.20 22.04 -3.15
CA GLN A 361 -5.14 21.56 -4.17
C GLN A 361 -5.04 22.35 -5.47
N ALA A 362 -5.05 23.67 -5.37
CA ALA A 362 -4.92 24.54 -6.53
C ALA A 362 -3.55 24.38 -7.22
N LEU A 363 -2.46 24.32 -6.46
CA LEU A 363 -1.11 24.13 -7.00
C LEU A 363 -0.97 22.80 -7.76
N TYR A 364 -1.57 21.74 -7.26
CA TYR A 364 -1.60 20.45 -7.96
C TYR A 364 -2.43 20.52 -9.24
N ASN A 365 -3.52 21.30 -9.25
CA ASN A 365 -4.52 21.39 -10.32
C ASN A 365 -4.35 22.65 -11.21
N ARG A 366 -3.11 23.04 -11.53
CA ARG A 366 -2.77 24.20 -12.38
C ARG A 366 -3.34 25.54 -11.90
N GLY A 367 -3.33 25.80 -10.61
CA GLY A 367 -3.84 27.02 -10.01
C GLY A 367 -5.38 27.09 -9.89
N ARG A 368 -6.10 26.04 -10.28
CA ARG A 368 -7.56 26.00 -10.21
C ARG A 368 -8.01 25.35 -8.91
N PRO A 369 -8.97 25.91 -8.17
CA PRO A 369 -9.57 25.27 -7.02
C PRO A 369 -10.08 23.86 -7.36
N ALA A 370 -9.82 22.90 -6.48
CA ALA A 370 -10.21 21.51 -6.69
C ALA A 370 -10.93 20.90 -5.47
N PRO A 371 -11.95 21.60 -4.88
CA PRO A 371 -12.77 21.00 -3.85
C PRO A 371 -13.58 19.83 -4.44
N THR A 372 -13.87 18.84 -3.62
CA THR A 372 -14.80 17.77 -4.02
C THR A 372 -16.18 18.37 -4.34
N ARG A 373 -16.77 17.91 -5.41
CA ARG A 373 -18.16 18.23 -5.80
C ARG A 373 -18.96 16.95 -5.87
N ALA A 374 -20.07 16.90 -5.12
CA ALA A 374 -21.08 15.86 -5.27
C ALA A 374 -22.02 16.23 -6.41
N VAL A 375 -22.10 15.40 -7.43
CA VAL A 375 -22.89 15.64 -8.66
C VAL A 375 -24.15 14.79 -8.63
N GLN A 376 -25.31 15.45 -8.62
CA GLN A 376 -26.61 14.76 -8.67
C GLN A 376 -26.98 14.42 -10.13
N PRO A 377 -27.69 13.30 -10.38
CA PRO A 377 -28.24 12.34 -9.41
C PRO A 377 -27.24 11.24 -8.99
N TYR A 378 -26.04 11.22 -9.52
CA TYR A 378 -25.05 10.14 -9.36
C TYR A 378 -24.67 9.94 -7.88
N ALA A 379 -24.47 11.02 -7.13
CA ALA A 379 -24.13 10.95 -5.70
C ALA A 379 -25.23 10.22 -4.91
N ARG A 380 -26.51 10.55 -5.14
CA ARG A 380 -27.65 9.89 -4.48
C ARG A 380 -27.73 8.40 -4.81
N TRP A 381 -27.37 8.00 -6.03
CA TRP A 381 -27.35 6.58 -6.38
C TRP A 381 -26.27 5.82 -5.59
N LEU A 382 -25.10 6.41 -5.36
CA LEU A 382 -24.05 5.80 -4.53
C LEU A 382 -24.44 5.78 -3.03
N VAL A 383 -25.07 6.85 -2.53
CA VAL A 383 -25.62 6.88 -1.17
C VAL A 383 -26.66 5.76 -0.96
N THR A 384 -27.49 5.50 -1.98
CA THR A 384 -28.43 4.37 -1.93
C THR A 384 -27.71 3.03 -2.01
N TYR A 385 -26.73 2.90 -2.91
CA TYR A 385 -25.92 1.68 -3.09
C TYR A 385 -25.20 1.26 -1.82
N GLN A 386 -24.51 2.17 -1.13
CA GLN A 386 -23.71 1.86 0.06
C GLN A 386 -24.51 1.30 1.24
N ARG A 387 -25.84 1.55 1.29
CA ARG A 387 -26.70 1.02 2.35
C ARG A 387 -26.80 -0.50 2.33
N TYR A 388 -26.61 -1.11 1.15
CA TYR A 388 -26.81 -2.54 0.93
C TYR A 388 -25.54 -3.26 0.48
N ALA A 389 -24.65 -2.59 -0.20
CA ALA A 389 -23.49 -3.18 -0.85
C ALA A 389 -22.21 -2.96 -0.03
N TYR A 390 -22.15 -3.53 1.16
CA TYR A 390 -20.92 -3.55 1.98
C TYR A 390 -20.68 -4.94 2.56
N LEU A 391 -19.41 -5.26 2.82
CA LEU A 391 -19.04 -6.51 3.50
C LEU A 391 -19.17 -6.31 5.02
N PRO A 392 -20.14 -6.92 5.71
CA PRO A 392 -20.20 -6.93 7.17
C PRO A 392 -18.94 -7.56 7.77
N GLY A 393 -18.45 -7.02 8.88
CA GLY A 393 -17.29 -7.57 9.59
C GLY A 393 -17.45 -9.03 9.98
N THR A 394 -18.67 -9.44 10.38
CA THR A 394 -18.99 -10.84 10.67
C THR A 394 -18.76 -11.75 9.47
N LEU A 395 -19.08 -11.31 8.24
CA LEU A 395 -18.79 -12.11 7.03
C LEU A 395 -17.30 -12.19 6.76
N LEU A 396 -16.53 -11.13 7.01
CA LEU A 396 -15.06 -11.19 6.96
C LEU A 396 -14.52 -12.21 7.96
N GLY A 397 -15.05 -12.22 9.19
CA GLY A 397 -14.72 -13.23 10.22
C GLY A 397 -15.04 -14.66 9.75
N VAL A 398 -16.22 -14.87 9.16
CA VAL A 398 -16.61 -16.17 8.59
C VAL A 398 -15.66 -16.59 7.46
N ILE A 399 -15.29 -15.69 6.57
CA ILE A 399 -14.33 -15.95 5.48
C ILE A 399 -12.98 -16.42 6.05
N LEU A 400 -12.45 -15.71 7.06
CA LEU A 400 -11.18 -16.05 7.71
C LEU A 400 -11.25 -17.38 8.45
N LEU A 401 -12.32 -17.63 9.23
CA LEU A 401 -12.50 -18.85 9.99
C LEU A 401 -12.75 -20.05 9.08
N ALA A 402 -13.56 -19.92 8.03
CA ALA A 402 -13.78 -20.97 7.05
C ALA A 402 -12.48 -21.34 6.33
N GLY A 403 -11.68 -20.35 5.91
CA GLY A 403 -10.36 -20.56 5.33
C GLY A 403 -9.45 -21.35 6.27
N LEU A 404 -9.38 -20.93 7.55
CA LEU A 404 -8.57 -21.60 8.57
C LEU A 404 -9.05 -23.03 8.84
N ALA A 405 -10.36 -23.24 9.04
CA ALA A 405 -10.93 -24.55 9.29
C ALA A 405 -10.66 -25.53 8.14
N VAL A 406 -10.83 -25.08 6.89
CA VAL A 406 -10.54 -25.93 5.72
C VAL A 406 -9.05 -26.25 5.61
N MET A 407 -8.16 -25.29 5.89
CA MET A 407 -6.71 -25.55 5.92
C MET A 407 -6.35 -26.58 7.00
N ALA A 408 -6.95 -26.48 8.18
CA ALA A 408 -6.72 -27.40 9.30
C ALA A 408 -7.24 -28.82 8.97
N VAL A 409 -8.48 -28.96 8.54
CA VAL A 409 -9.11 -30.25 8.19
C VAL A 409 -8.38 -30.93 7.03
N ARG A 410 -8.01 -30.18 6.00
CA ARG A 410 -7.29 -30.73 4.85
C ARG A 410 -5.79 -30.88 5.11
N ARG A 411 -5.29 -30.46 6.29
CA ARG A 411 -3.88 -30.39 6.65
C ARG A 411 -3.03 -29.73 5.56
N ARG A 412 -3.54 -28.61 5.00
CA ARG A 412 -2.95 -27.93 3.85
C ARG A 412 -2.96 -26.42 4.06
N ALA A 413 -1.81 -25.88 4.42
CA ALA A 413 -1.58 -24.44 4.40
C ALA A 413 -1.00 -23.94 3.04
N TYR A 414 -0.66 -24.88 2.12
CA TYR A 414 0.01 -24.50 0.87
C TYR A 414 -0.92 -23.67 -0.04
N GLY A 415 -0.46 -22.46 -0.36
CA GLY A 415 -1.18 -21.50 -1.18
C GLY A 415 -2.14 -20.60 -0.40
N ALA A 416 -2.86 -21.10 0.60
CA ALA A 416 -3.83 -20.34 1.39
C ALA A 416 -3.25 -19.70 2.66
N GLY A 417 -2.22 -20.32 3.26
CA GLY A 417 -1.68 -19.90 4.56
C GLY A 417 -1.06 -18.50 4.55
N LEU A 418 -0.31 -18.14 3.51
CA LEU A 418 0.32 -16.83 3.42
C LEU A 418 -0.71 -15.69 3.23
N PRO A 419 -1.69 -15.79 2.30
CA PRO A 419 -2.77 -14.81 2.21
C PRO A 419 -3.58 -14.70 3.51
N TRP A 420 -3.83 -15.83 4.19
CA TRP A 420 -4.53 -15.83 5.47
C TRP A 420 -3.75 -15.08 6.55
N ALA A 421 -2.44 -15.38 6.68
CA ALA A 421 -1.57 -14.68 7.62
C ALA A 421 -1.52 -13.17 7.33
N PHE A 422 -1.47 -12.78 6.06
CA PHE A 422 -1.48 -11.37 5.67
C PHE A 422 -2.79 -10.70 6.06
N ALA A 423 -3.94 -11.31 5.75
CA ALA A 423 -5.25 -10.76 6.12
C ALA A 423 -5.39 -10.57 7.63
N VAL A 424 -5.04 -11.58 8.43
CA VAL A 424 -5.07 -11.50 9.90
C VAL A 424 -4.12 -10.41 10.41
N THR A 425 -2.92 -10.32 9.86
CA THR A 425 -1.95 -9.29 10.25
C THR A 425 -2.49 -7.88 10.00
N ILE A 426 -3.12 -7.64 8.85
CA ILE A 426 -3.70 -6.34 8.50
C ILE A 426 -4.83 -5.97 9.47
N VAL A 427 -5.64 -6.95 9.93
CA VAL A 427 -6.71 -6.72 10.90
C VAL A 427 -6.17 -6.48 12.32
N VAL A 428 -5.12 -7.21 12.74
CA VAL A 428 -4.68 -7.26 14.14
C VAL A 428 -3.62 -6.19 14.47
N VAL A 429 -2.70 -5.89 13.55
CA VAL A 429 -1.58 -4.97 13.84
C VAL A 429 -2.02 -3.55 14.19
N PRO A 430 -2.99 -2.92 13.52
CA PRO A 430 -3.43 -1.57 13.90
C PRO A 430 -3.97 -1.49 15.35
N PRO A 431 -4.87 -2.37 15.81
CA PRO A 431 -5.27 -2.43 17.22
C PRO A 431 -4.14 -2.65 18.22
N LEU A 432 -3.07 -3.36 17.83
CA LEU A 432 -1.90 -3.53 18.71
C LEU A 432 -1.14 -2.23 18.94
N VAL A 433 -0.99 -1.39 17.90
CA VAL A 433 -0.08 -0.23 17.97
C VAL A 433 -0.78 1.12 18.07
N ALA A 434 -2.05 1.20 17.69
CA ALA A 434 -2.79 2.46 17.66
C ALA A 434 -4.25 2.28 18.10
N ASP A 435 -5.14 1.96 17.16
CA ASP A 435 -6.59 1.93 17.37
C ASP A 435 -7.27 1.07 16.31
N PHE A 436 -8.54 0.72 16.53
CA PHE A 436 -9.42 0.22 15.48
C PHE A 436 -9.84 1.37 14.56
N ASP A 437 -9.80 1.12 13.27
CA ASP A 437 -10.39 2.00 12.27
C ASP A 437 -10.98 1.16 11.13
N LEU A 438 -12.19 1.52 10.67
CA LEU A 438 -12.91 0.79 9.62
C LEU A 438 -12.12 0.68 8.32
N ARG A 439 -11.38 1.72 7.98
CA ARG A 439 -10.55 1.77 6.78
C ARG A 439 -9.42 0.72 6.79
N TYR A 440 -8.97 0.30 7.96
CA TYR A 440 -7.92 -0.72 8.07
C TYR A 440 -8.41 -2.13 7.72
N LEU A 441 -9.73 -2.36 7.70
CA LEU A 441 -10.29 -3.65 7.31
C LEU A 441 -10.31 -3.85 5.78
N VAL A 442 -10.50 -2.79 5.02
CA VAL A 442 -10.65 -2.87 3.56
C VAL A 442 -9.46 -3.54 2.88
N PRO A 443 -8.19 -3.18 3.15
CA PRO A 443 -7.03 -3.84 2.55
C PRO A 443 -6.85 -5.31 2.97
N ALA A 444 -7.52 -5.78 4.04
CA ALA A 444 -7.49 -7.19 4.45
C ALA A 444 -8.42 -8.07 3.60
N VAL A 445 -9.51 -7.51 3.07
CA VAL A 445 -10.55 -8.24 2.33
C VAL A 445 -10.00 -9.01 1.13
N PRO A 446 -9.19 -8.42 0.23
CA PRO A 446 -8.63 -9.15 -0.91
C PRO A 446 -7.81 -10.37 -0.51
N ALA A 447 -6.96 -10.24 0.52
CA ALA A 447 -6.12 -11.32 1.03
C ALA A 447 -6.98 -12.41 1.73
N ALA A 448 -8.02 -12.03 2.48
CA ALA A 448 -8.95 -12.96 3.12
C ALA A 448 -9.74 -13.77 2.09
N CYS A 449 -10.30 -13.12 1.06
CA CYS A 449 -11.01 -13.80 -0.03
C CYS A 449 -10.10 -14.77 -0.79
N LEU A 450 -8.86 -14.34 -1.04
CA LEU A 450 -7.86 -15.18 -1.69
C LEU A 450 -7.51 -16.40 -0.82
N ALA A 451 -7.29 -16.20 0.49
CA ALA A 451 -7.02 -17.28 1.42
C ALA A 451 -8.14 -18.32 1.45
N ALA A 452 -9.39 -17.84 1.61
CA ALA A 452 -10.56 -18.71 1.65
C ALA A 452 -10.70 -19.52 0.37
N VAL A 453 -10.70 -18.87 -0.80
CA VAL A 453 -10.89 -19.58 -2.06
C VAL A 453 -9.79 -20.60 -2.35
N LEU A 454 -8.53 -20.28 -2.01
CA LEU A 454 -7.40 -21.20 -2.20
C LEU A 454 -7.44 -22.38 -1.21
N ALA A 455 -7.99 -22.22 -0.01
CA ALA A 455 -8.19 -23.32 0.93
C ALA A 455 -9.15 -24.39 0.37
N PHE A 456 -10.17 -23.98 -0.39
CA PHE A 456 -11.11 -24.86 -1.07
C PHE A 456 -10.59 -25.48 -2.38
N ALA A 457 -9.41 -25.06 -2.85
CA ALA A 457 -8.87 -25.56 -4.11
C ALA A 457 -8.75 -27.10 -4.15
N PRO A 458 -9.09 -27.76 -5.27
CA PRO A 458 -9.03 -29.21 -5.39
C PRO A 458 -7.59 -29.73 -5.25
N LYS A 459 -7.46 -31.00 -4.81
CA LYS A 459 -6.17 -31.71 -4.86
C LYS A 459 -5.84 -31.94 -6.34
N ARG A 460 -4.76 -31.33 -6.85
CA ARG A 460 -4.29 -31.67 -8.20
C ARG A 460 -3.72 -33.08 -8.20
N ALA A 461 -4.23 -33.93 -9.11
CA ALA A 461 -3.58 -35.18 -9.43
C ALA A 461 -2.23 -34.91 -10.13
N PRO A 462 -1.17 -35.71 -9.87
CA PRO A 462 0.15 -35.52 -10.47
C PRO A 462 0.17 -35.50 -12.02
N ALA A 463 -0.82 -36.14 -12.66
CA ALA A 463 -0.92 -36.26 -14.11
C ALA A 463 -1.44 -34.99 -14.83
N ASP A 464 -2.17 -34.09 -14.16
CA ASP A 464 -2.71 -32.88 -14.79
C ASP A 464 -1.66 -31.77 -14.96
N GLN A 465 -0.49 -31.88 -14.33
CA GLN A 465 0.60 -30.92 -14.52
C GLN A 465 1.20 -30.98 -15.92
N ARG A 466 1.17 -32.12 -16.59
CA ARG A 466 1.74 -32.31 -17.93
C ARG A 466 0.88 -31.72 -19.07
N ARG A 467 -0.45 -31.67 -18.89
CA ARG A 467 -1.37 -31.17 -19.94
C ARG A 467 -1.29 -29.67 -20.20
N TRP A 468 -0.84 -28.87 -19.22
CA TRP A 468 -0.70 -27.41 -19.41
C TRP A 468 0.61 -27.02 -20.10
N THR A 469 1.68 -27.81 -19.94
CA THR A 469 2.94 -27.61 -20.63
C THR A 469 2.86 -28.02 -22.11
N THR A 470 2.12 -29.08 -22.43
CA THR A 470 1.88 -29.52 -23.80
C THR A 470 0.88 -28.64 -24.56
N SER A 471 -0.13 -28.05 -23.87
CA SER A 471 -1.06 -27.12 -24.54
C SER A 471 -0.47 -25.73 -24.80
N ALA A 472 0.53 -25.29 -24.03
CA ALA A 472 1.30 -24.08 -24.32
C ALA A 472 2.32 -24.29 -25.44
N ALA A 473 2.82 -25.50 -25.59
CA ALA A 473 3.69 -25.90 -26.71
C ALA A 473 2.90 -26.15 -28.02
N ALA A 474 1.61 -26.49 -27.93
CA ALA A 474 0.76 -26.77 -29.09
C ALA A 474 0.14 -25.52 -29.77
N THR A 475 0.42 -24.31 -29.28
CA THR A 475 0.05 -23.04 -29.94
C THR A 475 1.25 -22.32 -30.57
N GLY A 476 2.40 -22.96 -30.59
CA GLY A 476 3.58 -22.52 -31.30
C GLY A 476 3.76 -23.35 -32.56
N THR A 477 3.43 -22.76 -33.71
CA THR A 477 3.88 -23.09 -35.06
C THR A 477 3.86 -24.56 -35.46
N THR A 478 2.91 -24.94 -36.28
CA THR A 478 3.08 -26.00 -37.28
C THR A 478 4.14 -25.52 -38.25
N GLU A 479 5.36 -25.89 -38.00
CA GLU A 479 6.40 -25.93 -39.02
C GLU A 479 6.03 -27.05 -40.03
N PRO A 480 6.09 -26.80 -41.35
CA PRO A 480 5.78 -27.85 -42.34
C PRO A 480 6.78 -28.99 -42.20
N ALA A 481 6.30 -30.21 -42.31
CA ALA A 481 7.11 -31.41 -42.29
C ALA A 481 8.25 -31.30 -43.35
N GLU A 482 9.49 -31.39 -42.88
CA GLU A 482 10.66 -31.55 -43.73
C GLU A 482 10.56 -32.87 -44.51
N PRO A 483 10.87 -32.87 -45.83
CA PRO A 483 10.92 -34.09 -46.59
C PRO A 483 12.09 -34.99 -46.14
N PRO A 484 12.04 -36.32 -46.40
CA PRO A 484 13.03 -37.26 -45.89
C PRO A 484 14.43 -36.97 -46.45
N VAL A 485 15.40 -36.97 -45.55
CA VAL A 485 16.82 -36.76 -45.81
C VAL A 485 17.32 -37.94 -46.68
N PRO A 486 17.97 -37.69 -47.83
CA PRO A 486 18.66 -38.73 -48.57
C PRO A 486 19.94 -39.18 -47.86
N GLU A 487 20.32 -40.45 -48.06
CA GLU A 487 21.53 -41.07 -47.50
C GLU A 487 22.80 -40.30 -47.86
N PRO A 488 23.82 -40.34 -47.01
CA PRO A 488 25.04 -39.56 -47.19
C PRO A 488 25.89 -40.09 -48.33
N GLU A 489 26.15 -39.22 -49.31
CA GLU A 489 27.21 -39.45 -50.31
C GLU A 489 28.59 -39.23 -49.68
N GLU A 490 29.57 -40.05 -50.11
CA GLU A 490 30.97 -40.03 -49.67
C GLU A 490 31.63 -38.67 -49.98
N PRO A 491 32.59 -38.22 -49.16
CA PRO A 491 33.21 -36.91 -49.32
C PRO A 491 34.19 -36.86 -50.47
N PRO A 492 34.20 -35.77 -51.28
CA PRO A 492 35.22 -35.58 -52.33
C PRO A 492 36.57 -35.15 -51.72
N VAL A 493 37.63 -35.61 -52.42
CA VAL A 493 39.04 -35.37 -52.12
C VAL A 493 39.38 -33.86 -52.12
N PRO A 494 40.23 -33.34 -51.23
CA PRO A 494 40.56 -31.92 -51.19
C PRO A 494 41.48 -31.47 -52.32
N ALA A 495 41.16 -30.30 -52.93
CA ALA A 495 41.97 -29.57 -53.85
C ALA A 495 43.11 -28.78 -53.17
N PRO A 496 44.21 -28.47 -53.81
CA PRO A 496 45.41 -27.91 -53.24
C PRO A 496 45.24 -26.40 -52.85
N GLU A 497 45.92 -26.01 -51.75
CA GLU A 497 45.94 -24.67 -51.16
C GLU A 497 46.56 -23.63 -52.14
N GLU A 498 45.90 -22.48 -52.29
CA GLU A 498 46.46 -21.23 -52.80
C GLU A 498 47.16 -20.39 -51.74
N PRO A 499 48.21 -19.62 -52.10
CA PRO A 499 49.03 -18.89 -51.15
C PRO A 499 48.35 -17.58 -50.66
N PRO A 500 48.74 -17.06 -49.51
CA PRO A 500 48.05 -15.96 -48.83
C PRO A 500 48.30 -14.59 -49.49
N VAL A 501 47.22 -13.78 -49.57
CA VAL A 501 47.22 -12.38 -50.01
C VAL A 501 47.64 -11.47 -48.87
N PRO A 502 48.50 -10.45 -49.07
CA PRO A 502 48.96 -9.57 -48.01
C PRO A 502 47.90 -8.55 -47.58
N ALA A 503 47.91 -8.23 -46.28
CA ALA A 503 47.01 -7.28 -45.61
C ALA A 503 47.21 -5.83 -46.06
N PRO A 504 46.16 -5.02 -46.14
CA PRO A 504 46.29 -3.58 -46.40
C PRO A 504 46.70 -2.79 -45.17
N ALA A 505 47.48 -1.72 -45.43
CA ALA A 505 48.09 -0.84 -44.46
C ALA A 505 47.09 -0.03 -43.58
N GLU A 506 47.46 0.14 -42.34
CA GLU A 506 46.78 0.98 -41.37
C GLU A 506 46.87 2.47 -41.74
N SER A 507 45.74 3.17 -41.69
CA SER A 507 45.68 4.65 -41.75
C SER A 507 45.76 5.24 -40.37
N PRO A 508 46.41 6.42 -40.17
CA PRO A 508 46.69 6.97 -38.86
C PRO A 508 45.48 7.64 -38.19
N VAL A 509 45.42 7.43 -36.88
CA VAL A 509 44.45 8.04 -35.96
C VAL A 509 44.75 9.52 -35.77
N PRO A 510 43.79 10.45 -35.84
CA PRO A 510 44.01 11.84 -35.47
C PRO A 510 43.95 12.03 -33.96
N ALA A 511 44.81 12.90 -33.46
CA ALA A 511 44.96 13.30 -32.07
C ALA A 511 43.72 14.07 -31.53
N PRO A 512 43.45 14.03 -30.22
CA PRO A 512 42.33 14.74 -29.61
C PRO A 512 42.62 16.23 -29.47
N ALA A 513 41.59 17.03 -29.79
CA ALA A 513 41.61 18.49 -29.64
C ALA A 513 41.50 18.91 -28.14
N GLU A 514 42.35 19.80 -27.73
CA GLU A 514 42.35 20.46 -26.42
C GLU A 514 41.13 21.39 -26.27
N SER A 515 40.48 21.29 -25.11
CA SER A 515 39.41 22.20 -24.68
C SER A 515 40.01 23.43 -24.02
N PRO A 516 39.49 24.62 -24.26
CA PRO A 516 40.02 25.84 -23.63
C PRO A 516 39.53 26.02 -22.20
N VAL A 517 40.43 26.48 -21.35
CA VAL A 517 40.25 26.88 -19.95
C VAL A 517 39.50 28.22 -19.91
N PRO A 518 38.49 28.43 -19.07
CA PRO A 518 37.90 29.74 -18.85
C PRO A 518 38.72 30.54 -17.81
N ALA A 519 38.90 31.81 -18.12
CA ALA A 519 39.57 32.81 -17.30
C ALA A 519 38.73 33.26 -16.08
N PRO A 520 39.36 33.80 -15.02
CA PRO A 520 38.69 34.17 -13.78
C PRO A 520 37.94 35.51 -13.91
N ALA A 521 36.75 35.57 -13.30
CA ALA A 521 35.92 36.76 -13.21
C ALA A 521 36.38 37.66 -12.07
N GLU A 522 36.52 38.94 -12.38
CA GLU A 522 36.90 40.05 -11.49
C GLU A 522 35.85 40.31 -10.39
N GLU A 523 36.35 40.55 -9.19
CA GLU A 523 35.63 41.21 -8.10
C GLU A 523 35.20 42.62 -8.50
N ARG A 524 33.92 42.93 -8.34
CA ARG A 524 33.47 44.33 -8.20
C ARG A 524 32.77 44.51 -6.87
N THR A 525 33.43 45.15 -5.99
CA THR A 525 32.95 45.86 -4.82
C THR A 525 32.06 47.04 -5.24
N SER A 526 30.86 47.17 -4.65
CA SER A 526 30.23 48.47 -4.39
C SER A 526 29.19 48.37 -3.30
N SER A 527 29.55 48.80 -2.13
CA SER A 527 28.98 49.89 -1.32
C SER A 527 27.47 49.90 -1.08
N LEU A 528 27.15 49.70 0.19
CA LEU A 528 25.90 50.09 0.88
C LEU A 528 25.63 51.60 0.76
N PRO A 529 24.39 52.02 0.91
CA PRO A 529 24.10 53.02 1.92
C PRO A 529 23.02 52.63 2.93
N SER A 530 23.26 53.09 4.12
CA SER A 530 22.48 53.07 5.34
C SER A 530 21.31 54.08 5.32
N ALA A 531 20.46 53.91 6.34
CA ALA A 531 19.44 54.81 6.91
C ALA A 531 17.99 54.48 6.45
N SER A 532 16.97 54.42 7.25
CA SER A 532 16.71 55.00 8.58
C SER A 532 15.41 54.43 9.11
N THR A 533 15.32 54.21 10.41
CA THR A 533 14.11 53.99 11.19
C THR A 533 13.21 55.24 11.15
N PRO A 534 11.87 55.09 11.24
CA PRO A 534 11.24 55.67 12.42
C PRO A 534 10.20 54.79 13.11
N THR A 535 10.27 54.90 14.41
CA THR A 535 9.28 54.60 15.46
C THR A 535 7.90 55.23 15.22
N ALA A 536 6.83 54.50 15.50
CA ALA A 536 5.66 55.00 16.23
C ALA A 536 4.69 53.85 16.59
N ARG A 537 4.41 53.68 17.85
CA ARG A 537 3.18 53.22 18.50
C ARG A 537 2.28 54.44 18.69
N PRO A 538 1.00 54.39 19.17
CA PRO A 538 0.15 53.25 19.61
C PRO A 538 -1.34 53.37 19.21
N GLU A 539 -2.16 52.43 19.82
CA GLU A 539 -3.55 52.56 20.29
C GLU A 539 -4.71 51.98 19.48
N ASN A 540 -5.35 51.01 20.18
CA ASN A 540 -6.78 50.77 20.45
C ASN A 540 -7.82 50.58 19.31
N ALA A 541 -8.32 49.36 19.20
CA ALA A 541 -9.71 48.96 19.60
C ALA A 541 -9.82 47.44 19.46
#